data_8f9f0fdb891abb6d898723549fb34439
#
_entry.id   8f9f0fdb891abb6d898723549fb34439
#
_cell.length_a   1.000
_cell.length_b   1.000
_cell.length_c   1.000
_cell.angle_alpha   90.00
_cell.angle_beta   90.00
_cell.angle_gamma   90.00
#
_symmetry.space_group_name_H-M   'P 1'
#
loop_
_entity.id
_entity.type
_entity.pdbx_description
1 polymer ?
#
loop_
_entity_poly.entity_id
_entity_poly.type
_entity_poly.pdbx_seq_one_letter_code
_entity_poly.pdbx_strand_id
1 'polypeptide(L)'
;MHRAVIDHRSAEFSELGCEVLQNLRPIFQTKGPVIIYPSSGTGAWEAAIVNTLSAGDRVLMFETGHFSKLWRQLAEKFGIVVDYVPGNWRRGASVAELASRLDADDRHTYKAVMVVHNETSTGVTTDVAGIRQEMNRSKHPALLMVDTISSLGSIDYRHDEWGVDVTVAGSQKGLMLPPGLSFNAISEKALSASRSAGLPRSYWDWQEMLGPNRTGYFPSTPATTLLYGLREALAMLLEEGMGNVFRRHDRHAEATRTAVRAWGLEIVCENPSEYSSALTAVLMPEGHDADRLRSIILENFDMSLGAGLSKLARKVFRIGHLGSFNDLMLAGTLSGVEMGLRLAGVPHQPGGVTAALQSLAPGGG
;
A
#
# COMPACT_ATOMS: atom_id res chain seq x y z
N MET A 1 -10.59 7.51 20.05
CA MET A 1 -11.70 6.53 19.89
C MET A 1 -12.56 6.36 21.17
N HIS A 2 -12.26 7.05 22.27
CA HIS A 2 -13.10 7.08 23.49
C HIS A 2 -14.24 8.12 23.47
N ARG A 3 -14.39 8.87 22.36
CA ARG A 3 -15.45 9.85 22.21
C ARG A 3 -16.80 9.15 22.05
N ALA A 4 -17.88 9.73 22.61
CA ALA A 4 -19.23 9.23 22.41
C ALA A 4 -19.60 9.23 20.92
N VAL A 5 -20.31 8.21 20.48
CA VAL A 5 -20.82 8.12 19.11
C VAL A 5 -21.93 9.16 18.93
N ILE A 6 -21.85 9.97 17.89
CA ILE A 6 -22.87 10.93 17.49
C ILE A 6 -23.84 10.30 16.48
N ASP A 7 -25.03 10.87 16.36
CA ASP A 7 -25.98 10.49 15.31
C ASP A 7 -25.36 10.83 13.93
N HIS A 8 -25.22 9.79 13.10
CA HIS A 8 -24.64 9.91 11.75
C HIS A 8 -25.54 10.68 10.74
N ARG A 9 -26.69 11.17 11.19
CA ARG A 9 -27.59 12.07 10.44
C ARG A 9 -27.56 13.50 10.97
N SER A 10 -26.79 13.78 12.03
CA SER A 10 -26.69 15.11 12.62
C SER A 10 -25.83 16.06 11.77
N ALA A 11 -25.98 17.35 11.99
CA ALA A 11 -25.13 18.38 11.39
C ALA A 11 -23.66 18.21 11.83
N GLU A 12 -23.40 17.85 13.10
CA GLU A 12 -22.06 17.58 13.62
C GLU A 12 -21.39 16.43 12.84
N PHE A 13 -22.15 15.40 12.46
CA PHE A 13 -21.61 14.32 11.64
C PHE A 13 -21.29 14.78 10.21
N SER A 14 -22.15 15.61 9.62
CA SER A 14 -21.89 16.20 8.29
C SER A 14 -20.57 16.99 8.27
N GLU A 15 -20.30 17.77 9.30
CA GLU A 15 -19.03 18.52 9.46
C GLU A 15 -17.82 17.55 9.50
N LEU A 16 -17.90 16.50 10.33
CA LEU A 16 -16.86 15.46 10.40
C LEU A 16 -16.65 14.78 9.04
N GLY A 17 -17.74 14.42 8.37
CA GLY A 17 -17.69 13.77 7.05
C GLY A 17 -17.07 14.66 5.98
N CYS A 18 -17.48 15.92 5.92
CA CYS A 18 -16.87 16.90 4.99
C CYS A 18 -15.37 17.08 5.26
N GLU A 19 -14.99 17.25 6.53
CA GLU A 19 -13.59 17.43 6.93
C GLU A 19 -12.71 16.26 6.52
N VAL A 20 -13.10 15.03 6.82
CA VAL A 20 -12.29 13.85 6.48
C VAL A 20 -12.22 13.62 4.97
N LEU A 21 -13.32 13.81 4.23
CA LEU A 21 -13.35 13.66 2.77
C LEU A 21 -12.47 14.73 2.07
N GLN A 22 -12.45 15.94 2.60
CA GLN A 22 -11.61 17.03 2.10
C GLN A 22 -10.14 16.76 2.39
N ASN A 23 -9.79 16.37 3.62
CA ASN A 23 -8.42 16.17 4.08
C ASN A 23 -7.76 14.89 3.53
N LEU A 24 -8.51 13.94 3.00
CA LEU A 24 -7.98 12.79 2.27
C LEU A 24 -7.35 13.20 0.92
N ARG A 25 -7.89 14.23 0.25
CA ARG A 25 -7.41 14.61 -1.09
C ARG A 25 -5.91 14.95 -1.15
N PRO A 26 -5.34 15.79 -0.27
CA PRO A 26 -3.91 16.04 -0.27
C PRO A 26 -3.06 14.80 0.04
N ILE A 27 -3.58 13.81 0.80
CA ILE A 27 -2.87 12.57 1.06
C ILE A 27 -2.75 11.70 -0.21
N PHE A 28 -3.81 11.66 -1.02
CA PHE A 28 -3.80 10.99 -2.33
C PHE A 28 -3.17 11.84 -3.44
N GLN A 29 -2.91 13.11 -3.17
CA GLN A 29 -2.50 14.11 -4.15
C GLN A 29 -3.49 14.15 -5.34
N THR A 30 -4.78 14.33 -5.03
CA THR A 30 -5.87 14.38 -6.00
C THR A 30 -6.83 15.55 -5.75
N LYS A 31 -7.41 16.07 -6.82
CA LYS A 31 -8.56 16.99 -6.79
C LYS A 31 -9.88 16.25 -6.94
N GLY A 32 -9.82 14.98 -7.37
CA GLY A 32 -10.96 14.10 -7.56
C GLY A 32 -11.59 13.64 -6.24
N PRO A 33 -12.69 12.90 -6.32
CA PRO A 33 -13.34 12.33 -5.15
C PRO A 33 -12.52 11.15 -4.57
N VAL A 34 -12.55 11.05 -3.23
CA VAL A 34 -12.06 9.89 -2.49
C VAL A 34 -13.25 9.28 -1.75
N ILE A 35 -13.55 8.03 -2.04
CA ILE A 35 -14.65 7.29 -1.41
C ILE A 35 -14.10 6.50 -0.22
N ILE A 36 -14.85 6.47 0.89
CA ILE A 36 -14.52 5.75 2.12
C ILE A 36 -15.49 4.59 2.28
N TYR A 37 -14.95 3.40 2.56
CA TYR A 37 -15.73 2.20 2.87
C TYR A 37 -15.38 1.66 4.25
N PRO A 38 -16.36 1.16 5.03
CA PRO A 38 -16.12 0.43 6.27
C PRO A 38 -15.67 -1.00 5.94
N SER A 39 -14.42 -1.15 5.46
CA SER A 39 -13.85 -2.43 5.05
C SER A 39 -12.32 -2.43 5.15
N SER A 40 -11.70 -3.56 4.85
CA SER A 40 -10.26 -3.64 4.58
C SER A 40 -9.95 -3.22 3.13
N GLY A 41 -8.66 -3.06 2.80
CA GLY A 41 -8.22 -2.78 1.42
C GLY A 41 -8.74 -3.79 0.39
N THR A 42 -9.00 -5.04 0.78
CA THR A 42 -9.62 -6.06 -0.08
C THR A 42 -11.01 -5.65 -0.57
N GLY A 43 -11.81 -4.99 0.29
CA GLY A 43 -13.11 -4.44 -0.14
C GLY A 43 -12.96 -3.30 -1.14
N ALA A 44 -11.91 -2.47 -1.02
CA ALA A 44 -11.64 -1.43 -2.00
C ALA A 44 -11.10 -1.99 -3.34
N TRP A 45 -10.40 -3.14 -3.34
CA TRP A 45 -10.10 -3.90 -4.57
C TRP A 45 -11.36 -4.33 -5.28
N GLU A 46 -12.32 -4.93 -4.52
CA GLU A 46 -13.61 -5.34 -5.03
C GLU A 46 -14.39 -4.16 -5.59
N ALA A 47 -14.48 -3.07 -4.82
CA ALA A 47 -15.15 -1.84 -5.24
C ALA A 47 -14.56 -1.28 -6.55
N ALA A 48 -13.24 -1.26 -6.71
CA ALA A 48 -12.58 -0.83 -7.94
C ALA A 48 -13.02 -1.68 -9.14
N ILE A 49 -13.03 -3.01 -9.00
CA ILE A 49 -13.37 -3.95 -10.07
C ILE A 49 -14.85 -3.83 -10.45
N VAL A 50 -15.76 -3.90 -9.47
CA VAL A 50 -17.21 -3.94 -9.78
C VAL A 50 -17.74 -2.60 -10.32
N ASN A 51 -17.04 -1.50 -10.05
CA ASN A 51 -17.41 -0.19 -10.61
C ASN A 51 -16.84 0.08 -11.99
N THR A 52 -15.84 -0.66 -12.48
CA THR A 52 -15.12 -0.28 -13.69
C THR A 52 -15.10 -1.34 -14.77
N LEU A 53 -15.42 -2.59 -14.41
CA LEU A 53 -15.27 -3.74 -15.30
C LEU A 53 -16.59 -4.53 -15.43
N SER A 54 -16.62 -5.37 -16.46
CA SER A 54 -17.70 -6.31 -16.76
C SER A 54 -17.13 -7.74 -16.81
N ALA A 55 -17.96 -8.74 -16.56
CA ALA A 55 -17.53 -10.14 -16.71
C ALA A 55 -17.03 -10.39 -18.14
N GLY A 56 -15.88 -11.05 -18.25
CA GLY A 56 -15.18 -11.29 -19.52
C GLY A 56 -14.20 -10.19 -19.95
N ASP A 57 -14.19 -9.04 -19.28
CA ASP A 57 -13.17 -8.01 -19.54
C ASP A 57 -11.76 -8.53 -19.25
N ARG A 58 -10.80 -8.11 -20.09
CA ARG A 58 -9.37 -8.46 -19.91
C ARG A 58 -8.64 -7.36 -19.16
N VAL A 59 -7.77 -7.77 -18.25
CA VAL A 59 -6.86 -6.87 -17.54
C VAL A 59 -5.43 -7.42 -17.57
N LEU A 60 -4.46 -6.51 -17.50
CA LEU A 60 -3.04 -6.86 -17.40
C LEU A 60 -2.58 -6.64 -15.96
N MET A 61 -1.94 -7.64 -15.37
CA MET A 61 -1.39 -7.61 -14.02
C MET A 61 0.02 -8.20 -13.97
N PHE A 62 0.78 -7.86 -12.93
CA PHE A 62 2.17 -8.30 -12.73
C PHE A 62 2.34 -9.04 -11.41
N GLU A 63 3.06 -10.16 -11.45
CA GLU A 63 3.40 -10.95 -10.26
C GLU A 63 4.57 -10.32 -9.51
N THR A 64 4.27 -9.39 -8.58
CA THR A 64 5.28 -8.75 -7.73
C THR A 64 5.37 -9.36 -6.34
N GLY A 65 4.35 -10.13 -5.93
CA GLY A 65 4.32 -10.81 -4.64
C GLY A 65 2.96 -11.40 -4.28
N HIS A 66 2.74 -11.52 -2.97
CA HIS A 66 1.53 -12.15 -2.43
C HIS A 66 0.27 -11.32 -2.69
N PHE A 67 0.35 -9.99 -2.55
CA PHE A 67 -0.84 -9.12 -2.66
C PHE A 67 -1.25 -8.93 -4.12
N SER A 68 -0.32 -8.85 -5.06
CA SER A 68 -0.65 -8.89 -6.49
C SER A 68 -1.36 -10.19 -6.87
N LYS A 69 -0.92 -11.34 -6.32
CA LYS A 69 -1.58 -12.63 -6.51
C LYS A 69 -2.99 -12.67 -5.93
N LEU A 70 -3.20 -12.11 -4.72
CA LEU A 70 -4.53 -12.07 -4.10
C LEU A 70 -5.49 -11.18 -4.89
N TRP A 71 -5.04 -10.02 -5.38
CA TRP A 71 -5.87 -9.13 -6.19
C TRP A 71 -6.25 -9.78 -7.52
N ARG A 72 -5.29 -10.46 -8.17
CA ARG A 72 -5.58 -11.30 -9.33
C ARG A 72 -6.69 -12.32 -9.04
N GLN A 73 -6.54 -13.13 -7.97
CA GLN A 73 -7.52 -14.15 -7.60
C GLN A 73 -8.90 -13.56 -7.31
N LEU A 74 -8.96 -12.35 -6.76
CA LEU A 74 -10.20 -11.64 -6.55
C LEU A 74 -10.82 -11.25 -7.90
N ALA A 75 -10.06 -10.65 -8.82
CA ALA A 75 -10.54 -10.30 -10.16
C ALA A 75 -11.10 -11.51 -10.92
N GLU A 76 -10.39 -12.63 -10.88
CA GLU A 76 -10.83 -13.90 -11.52
C GLU A 76 -12.17 -14.40 -10.96
N LYS A 77 -12.45 -14.23 -9.66
CA LYS A 77 -13.75 -14.58 -9.04
C LYS A 77 -14.92 -13.73 -9.56
N PHE A 78 -14.66 -12.52 -10.06
CA PHE A 78 -15.64 -11.67 -10.72
C PHE A 78 -15.75 -11.93 -12.24
N GLY A 79 -15.12 -13.00 -12.74
CA GLY A 79 -15.14 -13.36 -14.15
C GLY A 79 -14.26 -12.49 -15.03
N ILE A 80 -13.30 -11.78 -14.45
CA ILE A 80 -12.31 -11.00 -15.20
C ILE A 80 -11.22 -11.92 -15.74
N VAL A 81 -10.85 -11.74 -17.00
CA VAL A 81 -9.76 -12.47 -17.65
C VAL A 81 -8.45 -11.75 -17.35
N VAL A 82 -7.60 -12.36 -16.55
CA VAL A 82 -6.34 -11.74 -16.12
C VAL A 82 -5.17 -12.29 -16.93
N ASP A 83 -4.53 -11.41 -17.72
CA ASP A 83 -3.20 -11.67 -18.28
C ASP A 83 -2.18 -11.32 -17.19
N TYR A 84 -1.59 -12.36 -16.58
CA TYR A 84 -0.74 -12.23 -15.40
C TYR A 84 0.72 -12.48 -15.77
N VAL A 85 1.48 -11.38 -15.87
CA VAL A 85 2.91 -11.40 -16.19
C VAL A 85 3.69 -12.02 -15.03
N PRO A 86 4.41 -13.13 -15.21
CA PRO A 86 5.13 -13.79 -14.14
C PRO A 86 6.31 -12.94 -13.64
N GLY A 87 6.61 -13.04 -12.33
CA GLY A 87 7.71 -12.35 -11.69
C GLY A 87 8.43 -13.19 -10.64
N ASN A 88 9.62 -12.76 -10.28
CA ASN A 88 10.49 -13.46 -9.31
C ASN A 88 10.24 -13.05 -7.84
N TRP A 89 9.33 -12.13 -7.59
CA TRP A 89 9.05 -11.55 -6.26
C TRP A 89 10.21 -10.74 -5.66
N ARG A 90 11.13 -10.28 -6.50
CA ARG A 90 12.29 -9.48 -6.09
C ARG A 90 12.37 -8.14 -6.83
N ARG A 91 11.47 -7.92 -7.79
CA ARG A 91 11.38 -6.74 -8.66
C ARG A 91 9.95 -6.25 -8.75
N GLY A 92 9.79 -4.95 -9.02
CA GLY A 92 8.52 -4.31 -9.33
C GLY A 92 7.95 -4.73 -10.69
N ALA A 93 6.77 -4.21 -11.03
CA ALA A 93 6.19 -4.42 -12.34
C ALA A 93 7.09 -3.84 -13.43
N SER A 94 7.43 -4.64 -14.44
CA SER A 94 8.35 -4.26 -15.51
C SER A 94 7.69 -3.33 -16.52
N VAL A 95 8.19 -2.10 -16.65
CA VAL A 95 7.77 -1.14 -17.68
C VAL A 95 8.04 -1.68 -19.08
N ALA A 96 9.15 -2.40 -19.29
CA ALA A 96 9.49 -2.98 -20.59
C ALA A 96 8.53 -4.11 -20.99
N GLU A 97 8.13 -4.94 -20.03
CA GLU A 97 7.13 -5.99 -20.29
C GLU A 97 5.75 -5.38 -20.55
N LEU A 98 5.38 -4.31 -19.82
CA LEU A 98 4.17 -3.54 -20.11
C LEU A 98 4.19 -3.03 -21.55
N ALA A 99 5.28 -2.38 -21.98
CA ALA A 99 5.44 -1.88 -23.34
C ALA A 99 5.15 -2.98 -24.37
N SER A 100 5.81 -4.12 -24.23
CA SER A 100 5.65 -5.27 -25.12
C SER A 100 4.19 -5.76 -25.19
N ARG A 101 3.49 -5.80 -24.03
CA ARG A 101 2.08 -6.24 -23.96
C ARG A 101 1.13 -5.26 -24.58
N LEU A 102 1.35 -3.96 -24.38
CA LEU A 102 0.49 -2.92 -24.95
C LEU A 102 0.71 -2.76 -26.46
N ASP A 103 1.97 -2.85 -26.93
CA ASP A 103 2.30 -2.80 -28.37
C ASP A 103 1.73 -4.01 -29.14
N ALA A 104 1.56 -5.16 -28.46
CA ALA A 104 0.93 -6.35 -29.04
C ALA A 104 -0.61 -6.33 -28.99
N ASP A 105 -1.22 -5.42 -28.23
CA ASP A 105 -2.68 -5.31 -28.07
C ASP A 105 -3.30 -4.27 -29.03
N ASP A 106 -3.10 -4.46 -30.32
CA ASP A 106 -3.61 -3.57 -31.39
C ASP A 106 -5.13 -3.32 -31.32
N ARG A 107 -5.87 -4.25 -30.70
CA ARG A 107 -7.34 -4.16 -30.56
C ARG A 107 -7.78 -3.48 -29.27
N HIS A 108 -6.83 -3.05 -28.42
CA HIS A 108 -7.10 -2.45 -27.11
C HIS A 108 -8.05 -3.32 -26.27
N THR A 109 -7.72 -4.60 -26.15
CA THR A 109 -8.54 -5.57 -25.43
C THR A 109 -8.42 -5.42 -23.91
N TYR A 110 -7.27 -4.91 -23.42
CA TYR A 110 -7.13 -4.63 -22.00
C TYR A 110 -8.01 -3.44 -21.58
N LYS A 111 -8.88 -3.67 -20.58
CA LYS A 111 -9.71 -2.63 -19.96
C LYS A 111 -9.00 -1.92 -18.81
N ALA A 112 -8.09 -2.61 -18.15
CA ALA A 112 -7.25 -2.03 -17.11
C ALA A 112 -5.85 -2.65 -17.08
N VAL A 113 -4.88 -1.84 -16.64
CA VAL A 113 -3.58 -2.26 -16.13
C VAL A 113 -3.66 -2.10 -14.61
N MET A 114 -3.40 -3.19 -13.88
CA MET A 114 -3.54 -3.24 -12.43
C MET A 114 -2.17 -3.55 -11.80
N VAL A 115 -1.66 -2.63 -10.98
CA VAL A 115 -0.33 -2.76 -10.35
C VAL A 115 -0.37 -2.52 -8.85
N VAL A 116 0.48 -3.21 -8.11
CA VAL A 116 0.73 -2.94 -6.70
C VAL A 116 1.90 -1.98 -6.60
N HIS A 117 1.67 -0.78 -6.03
CA HIS A 117 2.71 0.24 -5.87
C HIS A 117 3.79 -0.22 -4.88
N ASN A 118 3.38 -0.70 -3.71
CA ASN A 118 4.31 -1.27 -2.72
C ASN A 118 3.85 -2.68 -2.32
N GLU A 119 4.59 -3.68 -2.75
CA GLU A 119 4.27 -5.08 -2.43
C GLU A 119 4.74 -5.42 -1.01
N THR A 120 3.80 -5.49 -0.09
CA THR A 120 4.07 -5.69 1.34
C THR A 120 4.79 -7.01 1.64
N SER A 121 4.63 -8.03 0.82
CA SER A 121 5.27 -9.33 1.05
C SER A 121 6.76 -9.35 0.75
N THR A 122 7.23 -8.43 -0.09
CA THR A 122 8.58 -8.43 -0.65
C THR A 122 9.38 -7.16 -0.35
N GLY A 123 8.70 -6.06 0.02
CA GLY A 123 9.34 -4.75 0.18
C GLY A 123 9.80 -4.14 -1.14
N VAL A 124 9.09 -4.45 -2.23
CA VAL A 124 9.36 -3.97 -3.58
C VAL A 124 8.36 -2.89 -3.96
N THR A 125 8.84 -1.80 -4.52
CA THR A 125 8.03 -0.68 -5.04
C THR A 125 8.05 -0.67 -6.57
N THR A 126 6.87 -0.49 -7.19
CA THR A 126 6.71 -0.38 -8.64
C THR A 126 6.80 1.09 -9.08
N ASP A 127 7.49 1.37 -10.18
CA ASP A 127 7.50 2.69 -10.84
C ASP A 127 6.16 2.97 -11.56
N VAL A 128 5.19 3.50 -10.81
CA VAL A 128 3.86 3.83 -11.33
C VAL A 128 3.92 4.96 -12.37
N ALA A 129 4.82 5.93 -12.19
CA ALA A 129 5.01 7.02 -13.16
C ALA A 129 5.50 6.48 -14.52
N GLY A 130 6.49 5.57 -14.49
CA GLY A 130 6.97 4.88 -15.69
C GLY A 130 5.90 4.02 -16.36
N ILE A 131 5.08 3.31 -15.58
CA ILE A 131 3.92 2.57 -16.08
C ILE A 131 2.96 3.52 -16.84
N ARG A 132 2.61 4.67 -16.27
CA ARG A 132 1.71 5.64 -16.94
C ARG A 132 2.35 6.25 -18.19
N GLN A 133 3.64 6.62 -18.13
CA GLN A 133 4.35 7.16 -19.30
C GLN A 133 4.29 6.18 -20.47
N GLU A 134 4.47 4.89 -20.19
CA GLU A 134 4.42 3.85 -21.21
C GLU A 134 3.00 3.65 -21.79
N MET A 135 1.96 3.66 -20.94
CA MET A 135 0.57 3.65 -21.40
C MET A 135 0.24 4.85 -22.30
N ASN A 136 0.82 6.03 -21.99
CA ASN A 136 0.64 7.23 -22.80
C ASN A 136 1.40 7.14 -24.14
N ARG A 137 2.62 6.57 -24.14
CA ARG A 137 3.41 6.31 -25.36
C ARG A 137 2.64 5.43 -26.34
N SER A 138 2.07 4.35 -25.84
CA SER A 138 1.28 3.41 -26.63
C SER A 138 -0.13 3.93 -26.95
N LYS A 139 -0.54 5.08 -26.40
CA LYS A 139 -1.89 5.66 -26.52
C LYS A 139 -2.99 4.66 -26.11
N HIS A 140 -2.68 3.76 -25.18
CA HIS A 140 -3.59 2.70 -24.80
C HIS A 140 -4.72 3.22 -23.88
N PRO A 141 -6.00 2.94 -24.19
CA PRO A 141 -7.15 3.51 -23.47
C PRO A 141 -7.44 2.85 -22.11
N ALA A 142 -6.75 1.77 -21.72
CA ALA A 142 -6.97 1.06 -20.45
C ALA A 142 -6.93 2.00 -19.25
N LEU A 143 -7.70 1.66 -18.21
CA LEU A 143 -7.58 2.30 -16.90
C LEU A 143 -6.27 1.89 -16.24
N LEU A 144 -5.64 2.79 -15.48
CA LEU A 144 -4.56 2.45 -14.56
C LEU A 144 -5.12 2.36 -13.14
N MET A 145 -5.10 1.16 -12.57
CA MET A 145 -5.51 0.89 -11.19
C MET A 145 -4.30 0.55 -10.34
N VAL A 146 -4.17 1.22 -9.21
CA VAL A 146 -2.99 1.10 -8.34
C VAL A 146 -3.39 0.76 -6.91
N ASP A 147 -2.85 -0.34 -6.39
CA ASP A 147 -2.92 -0.67 -4.98
C ASP A 147 -1.83 0.09 -4.22
N THR A 148 -2.23 0.97 -3.34
CA THR A 148 -1.38 1.74 -2.43
C THR A 148 -1.61 1.38 -0.97
N ILE A 149 -2.22 0.24 -0.66
CA ILE A 149 -2.60 -0.12 0.71
C ILE A 149 -1.42 0.03 1.68
N SER A 150 -0.22 -0.33 1.28
CA SER A 150 0.96 -0.23 2.16
C SER A 150 1.93 0.90 1.81
N SER A 151 1.62 1.74 0.82
CA SER A 151 2.44 2.89 0.44
C SER A 151 1.82 4.24 0.76
N LEU A 152 0.49 4.38 0.67
CA LEU A 152 -0.17 5.66 0.92
C LEU A 152 0.12 6.18 2.34
N GLY A 153 0.49 7.45 2.43
CA GLY A 153 0.89 8.07 3.70
C GLY A 153 2.28 7.66 4.20
N SER A 154 3.08 6.95 3.38
CA SER A 154 4.45 6.56 3.72
C SER A 154 5.43 6.77 2.57
N ILE A 155 5.05 6.44 1.36
CA ILE A 155 5.85 6.58 0.13
C ILE A 155 5.21 7.68 -0.73
N ASP A 156 6.00 8.51 -1.40
CA ASP A 156 5.48 9.52 -2.32
C ASP A 156 4.60 8.84 -3.38
N TYR A 157 3.36 9.31 -3.46
CA TYR A 157 2.36 8.79 -4.38
C TYR A 157 1.48 9.92 -4.88
N ARG A 158 1.31 10.04 -6.19
CA ARG A 158 0.72 11.21 -6.85
C ARG A 158 -0.39 10.77 -7.81
N HIS A 159 -1.62 10.63 -7.29
CA HIS A 159 -2.75 10.14 -8.08
C HIS A 159 -2.97 10.91 -9.38
N ASP A 160 -3.15 12.24 -9.28
CA ASP A 160 -3.46 13.07 -10.46
C ASP A 160 -2.24 13.24 -11.38
N GLU A 161 -1.06 13.54 -10.81
CA GLU A 161 0.16 13.79 -11.58
C GLU A 161 0.58 12.55 -12.39
N TRP A 162 0.47 11.37 -11.79
CA TRP A 162 0.75 10.11 -12.48
C TRP A 162 -0.42 9.59 -13.30
N GLY A 163 -1.51 10.34 -13.42
CA GLY A 163 -2.68 9.98 -14.22
C GLY A 163 -3.28 8.62 -13.84
N VAL A 164 -3.30 8.29 -12.57
CA VAL A 164 -3.92 7.07 -12.08
C VAL A 164 -5.43 7.20 -12.16
N ASP A 165 -6.12 6.15 -12.59
CA ASP A 165 -7.58 6.18 -12.74
C ASP A 165 -8.30 5.70 -11.47
N VAL A 166 -7.77 4.67 -10.80
CA VAL A 166 -8.30 4.18 -9.52
C VAL A 166 -7.14 3.89 -8.58
N THR A 167 -7.12 4.54 -7.42
CA THR A 167 -6.23 4.20 -6.32
C THR A 167 -6.98 3.43 -5.27
N VAL A 168 -6.40 2.34 -4.79
CA VAL A 168 -6.90 1.55 -3.67
C VAL A 168 -6.02 1.75 -2.44
N ALA A 169 -6.61 2.04 -1.28
CA ALA A 169 -5.88 2.19 -0.03
C ALA A 169 -6.61 1.60 1.18
N GLY A 170 -5.91 1.48 2.29
CA GLY A 170 -6.45 0.98 3.56
C GLY A 170 -5.99 1.80 4.76
N SER A 171 -6.76 1.79 5.84
CA SER A 171 -6.54 2.65 7.00
C SER A 171 -5.37 2.25 7.90
N GLN A 172 -5.03 0.96 7.99
CA GLN A 172 -4.13 0.40 9.01
C GLN A 172 -2.65 0.42 8.63
N LYS A 173 -2.25 1.24 7.69
CA LYS A 173 -0.87 1.37 7.22
C LYS A 173 -0.37 2.81 7.46
N GLY A 174 0.08 3.51 6.44
CA GLY A 174 0.56 4.88 6.56
C GLY A 174 -0.47 5.88 7.10
N LEU A 175 -1.76 5.58 7.03
CA LEU A 175 -2.82 6.38 7.66
C LEU A 175 -2.97 6.15 9.17
N MET A 176 -2.19 5.27 9.78
CA MET A 176 -2.03 5.14 11.25
C MET A 176 -3.30 4.79 12.04
N LEU A 177 -4.35 4.29 11.38
CA LEU A 177 -5.57 3.83 12.07
C LEU A 177 -5.55 2.32 12.31
N PRO A 178 -6.45 1.82 13.17
CA PRO A 178 -6.81 0.41 13.15
C PRO A 178 -7.40 0.00 11.79
N PRO A 179 -7.35 -1.31 11.42
CA PRO A 179 -8.09 -1.80 10.27
C PRO A 179 -9.59 -1.53 10.40
N GLY A 180 -10.26 -1.28 9.28
CA GLY A 180 -11.71 -1.08 9.24
C GLY A 180 -12.19 0.01 8.30
N LEU A 181 -11.29 0.81 7.72
CA LEU A 181 -11.61 1.70 6.59
C LEU A 181 -10.74 1.39 5.39
N SER A 182 -11.32 1.54 4.22
CA SER A 182 -10.60 1.49 2.94
C SER A 182 -11.11 2.58 1.99
N PHE A 183 -10.35 2.82 0.93
CA PHE A 183 -10.53 4.02 0.11
C PHE A 183 -10.35 3.71 -1.37
N ASN A 184 -11.15 4.42 -2.21
CA ASN A 184 -10.84 4.59 -3.62
C ASN A 184 -10.75 6.09 -3.94
N ALA A 185 -9.60 6.55 -4.45
CA ALA A 185 -9.52 7.81 -5.19
C ALA A 185 -9.78 7.48 -6.67
N ILE A 186 -10.62 8.28 -7.35
CA ILE A 186 -11.13 7.96 -8.67
C ILE A 186 -11.04 9.15 -9.62
N SER A 187 -10.56 8.89 -10.86
CA SER A 187 -10.49 9.87 -11.94
C SER A 187 -11.84 10.02 -12.65
N GLU A 188 -12.00 11.12 -13.43
CA GLU A 188 -13.15 11.28 -14.31
C GLU A 188 -13.28 10.16 -15.35
N LYS A 189 -12.14 9.60 -15.81
CA LYS A 189 -12.12 8.47 -16.73
C LYS A 189 -12.68 7.20 -16.07
N ALA A 190 -12.31 6.93 -14.82
CA ALA A 190 -12.86 5.83 -14.04
C ALA A 190 -14.35 6.04 -13.74
N LEU A 191 -14.78 7.26 -13.42
CA LEU A 191 -16.20 7.60 -13.26
C LEU A 191 -16.99 7.41 -14.54
N SER A 192 -16.41 7.73 -15.69
CA SER A 192 -17.05 7.45 -16.98
C SER A 192 -17.19 5.95 -17.24
N ALA A 193 -16.14 5.16 -16.95
CA ALA A 193 -16.19 3.70 -17.08
C ALA A 193 -17.25 3.09 -16.17
N SER A 194 -17.46 3.64 -14.96
CA SER A 194 -18.44 3.11 -13.99
C SER A 194 -19.89 3.16 -14.48
N ARG A 195 -20.20 4.01 -15.45
CA ARG A 195 -21.55 4.11 -16.03
C ARG A 195 -21.90 2.95 -16.96
N SER A 196 -20.89 2.30 -17.53
CA SER A 196 -21.05 1.17 -18.46
C SER A 196 -20.59 -0.17 -17.90
N ALA A 197 -20.00 -0.20 -16.71
CA ALA A 197 -19.55 -1.42 -16.04
C ALA A 197 -20.74 -2.33 -15.71
N GLY A 198 -20.65 -3.61 -16.12
CA GLY A 198 -21.75 -4.56 -16.06
C GLY A 198 -21.74 -5.49 -14.84
N LEU A 199 -20.72 -5.45 -13.98
CA LEU A 199 -20.72 -6.26 -12.76
C LEU A 199 -21.75 -5.76 -11.77
N PRO A 200 -22.51 -6.67 -11.12
CA PRO A 200 -23.50 -6.28 -10.12
C PRO A 200 -22.83 -5.66 -8.90
N ARG A 201 -23.38 -4.55 -8.45
CA ARG A 201 -22.90 -3.82 -7.28
C ARG A 201 -24.08 -3.13 -6.59
N SER A 202 -23.97 -2.95 -5.28
CA SER A 202 -24.90 -2.18 -4.45
C SER A 202 -24.09 -1.45 -3.39
N TYR A 203 -23.55 -2.18 -2.41
CA TYR A 203 -22.79 -1.60 -1.30
C TYR A 203 -21.56 -0.81 -1.76
N TRP A 204 -20.93 -1.21 -2.86
CA TRP A 204 -19.73 -0.58 -3.43
C TRP A 204 -20.03 0.46 -4.52
N ASP A 205 -21.30 0.76 -4.83
CA ASP A 205 -21.65 1.63 -5.97
C ASP A 205 -21.16 3.07 -5.74
N TRP A 206 -20.26 3.54 -6.59
CA TRP A 206 -19.73 4.90 -6.52
C TRP A 206 -20.79 5.96 -6.76
N GLN A 207 -21.79 5.70 -7.58
CA GLN A 207 -22.88 6.65 -7.85
C GLN A 207 -23.72 6.89 -6.59
N GLU A 208 -23.99 5.82 -5.83
CA GLU A 208 -24.70 5.89 -4.55
C GLU A 208 -23.89 6.65 -3.46
N MET A 209 -22.54 6.52 -3.49
CA MET A 209 -21.64 7.15 -2.53
C MET A 209 -21.45 8.64 -2.79
N LEU A 210 -21.28 9.04 -4.05
CA LEU A 210 -20.87 10.41 -4.41
C LEU A 210 -21.92 11.46 -4.06
N GLY A 211 -23.22 11.14 -4.16
CA GLY A 211 -24.30 12.05 -3.82
C GLY A 211 -24.22 12.52 -2.37
N PRO A 212 -24.38 11.63 -1.40
CA PRO A 212 -24.30 11.94 0.04
C PRO A 212 -22.95 12.53 0.46
N ASN A 213 -21.83 12.05 -0.10
CA ASN A 213 -20.48 12.53 0.25
C ASN A 213 -20.27 14.03 -0.03
N ARG A 214 -21.04 14.63 -0.95
CA ARG A 214 -20.97 16.09 -1.21
C ARG A 214 -21.33 16.93 0.02
N THR A 215 -22.14 16.39 0.90
CA THR A 215 -22.59 17.03 2.14
C THR A 215 -22.11 16.30 3.38
N GLY A 216 -21.06 15.48 3.27
CA GLY A 216 -20.44 14.79 4.40
C GLY A 216 -21.21 13.58 4.92
N TYR A 217 -22.29 13.18 4.24
CA TYR A 217 -23.05 11.97 4.61
C TYR A 217 -22.66 10.76 3.79
N PHE A 218 -23.08 9.58 4.22
CA PHE A 218 -22.85 8.30 3.59
C PHE A 218 -24.17 7.59 3.31
N PRO A 219 -24.27 6.76 2.23
CA PRO A 219 -25.54 6.08 1.91
C PRO A 219 -25.89 4.98 2.93
N SER A 220 -24.89 4.42 3.62
CA SER A 220 -25.04 3.41 4.68
C SER A 220 -24.47 3.94 5.99
N THR A 221 -24.84 3.30 7.11
CA THR A 221 -24.32 3.66 8.44
C THR A 221 -22.79 3.58 8.46
N PRO A 222 -22.10 4.70 8.69
CA PRO A 222 -20.64 4.76 8.64
C PRO A 222 -20.00 4.31 9.94
N ALA A 223 -18.72 3.95 9.87
CA ALA A 223 -17.90 3.62 11.03
C ALA A 223 -17.46 4.90 11.78
N THR A 224 -18.41 5.59 12.44
CA THR A 224 -18.23 6.92 13.06
C THR A 224 -16.97 7.00 13.94
N THR A 225 -16.73 5.99 14.78
CA THR A 225 -15.56 5.96 15.66
C THR A 225 -14.25 5.95 14.88
N LEU A 226 -14.19 5.25 13.75
CA LEU A 226 -13.01 5.24 12.88
C LEU A 226 -12.85 6.55 12.11
N LEU A 227 -13.95 7.24 11.77
CA LEU A 227 -13.88 8.56 11.13
C LEU A 227 -13.28 9.62 12.07
N TYR A 228 -13.57 9.56 13.38
CA TYR A 228 -12.86 10.39 14.36
C TYR A 228 -11.35 10.10 14.40
N GLY A 229 -10.98 8.82 14.38
CA GLY A 229 -9.57 8.43 14.28
C GLY A 229 -8.92 8.89 12.98
N LEU A 230 -9.66 8.80 11.86
CA LEU A 230 -9.19 9.25 10.55
C LEU A 230 -8.93 10.76 10.54
N ARG A 231 -9.85 11.58 11.10
CA ARG A 231 -9.67 13.01 11.24
C ARG A 231 -8.36 13.34 11.95
N GLU A 232 -8.08 12.70 13.08
CA GLU A 232 -6.84 12.90 13.84
C GLU A 232 -5.61 12.49 13.05
N ALA A 233 -5.63 11.31 12.43
CA ALA A 233 -4.52 10.81 11.62
C ALA A 233 -4.20 11.74 10.43
N LEU A 234 -5.24 12.25 9.76
CA LEU A 234 -5.08 13.21 8.66
C LEU A 234 -4.51 14.53 9.16
N ALA A 235 -4.97 15.03 10.33
CA ALA A 235 -4.42 16.24 10.94
C ALA A 235 -2.92 16.08 11.24
N MET A 236 -2.49 14.95 11.83
CA MET A 236 -1.07 14.66 12.10
C MET A 236 -0.23 14.66 10.82
N LEU A 237 -0.70 14.00 9.75
CA LEU A 237 0.02 13.93 8.48
C LEU A 237 0.12 15.29 7.79
N LEU A 238 -0.95 16.07 7.82
CA LEU A 238 -0.98 17.41 7.20
C LEU A 238 -0.16 18.42 8.01
N GLU A 239 -0.14 18.33 9.34
CA GLU A 239 0.70 19.15 10.22
C GLU A 239 2.20 18.88 9.97
N GLU A 240 2.62 17.62 9.90
CA GLU A 240 3.99 17.24 9.53
C GLU A 240 4.31 17.69 8.09
N GLY A 241 3.33 17.66 7.20
CA GLY A 241 3.44 17.91 5.77
C GLY A 241 3.96 16.68 5.01
N MET A 242 3.26 16.29 3.92
CA MET A 242 3.53 15.03 3.21
C MET A 242 4.97 14.87 2.74
N GLY A 243 5.63 15.96 2.31
CA GLY A 243 7.05 15.90 1.95
C GLY A 243 7.98 15.54 3.11
N ASN A 244 7.65 15.97 4.35
CA ASN A 244 8.38 15.59 5.55
C ASN A 244 8.09 14.14 5.94
N VAL A 245 6.83 13.74 5.84
CA VAL A 245 6.40 12.35 6.08
C VAL A 245 7.20 11.40 5.18
N PHE A 246 7.30 11.66 3.89
CA PHE A 246 8.07 10.82 2.95
C PHE A 246 9.55 10.78 3.31
N ARG A 247 10.19 11.94 3.56
CA ARG A 247 11.61 11.99 3.95
C ARG A 247 11.88 11.23 5.25
N ARG A 248 10.99 11.29 6.24
CA ARG A 248 11.13 10.53 7.49
C ARG A 248 11.09 9.03 7.22
N HIS A 249 10.16 8.56 6.38
CA HIS A 249 10.07 7.14 6.01
C HIS A 249 11.30 6.68 5.22
N ASP A 250 11.78 7.48 4.26
CA ASP A 250 13.00 7.17 3.48
C ASP A 250 14.21 7.02 4.39
N ARG A 251 14.38 7.94 5.36
CA ARG A 251 15.47 7.92 6.32
C ARG A 251 15.42 6.69 7.23
N HIS A 252 14.24 6.34 7.75
CA HIS A 252 14.05 5.14 8.56
C HIS A 252 14.30 3.86 7.74
N ALA A 253 13.83 3.83 6.51
CA ALA A 253 14.04 2.71 5.60
C ALA A 253 15.53 2.50 5.30
N GLU A 254 16.28 3.58 5.00
CA GLU A 254 17.71 3.46 4.73
C GLU A 254 18.50 3.04 5.97
N ALA A 255 18.20 3.58 7.15
CA ALA A 255 18.80 3.12 8.40
C ALA A 255 18.53 1.63 8.67
N THR A 256 17.31 1.16 8.40
CA THR A 256 16.94 -0.27 8.51
C THR A 256 17.76 -1.12 7.55
N ARG A 257 17.86 -0.72 6.29
CA ARG A 257 18.66 -1.44 5.27
C ARG A 257 20.15 -1.44 5.60
N THR A 258 20.64 -0.34 6.16
CA THR A 258 22.03 -0.24 6.64
C THR A 258 22.31 -1.25 7.75
N ALA A 259 21.39 -1.41 8.71
CA ALA A 259 21.49 -2.46 9.74
C ALA A 259 21.51 -3.86 9.11
N VAL A 260 20.58 -4.14 8.20
CA VAL A 260 20.46 -5.45 7.54
C VAL A 260 21.75 -5.82 6.78
N ARG A 261 22.32 -4.87 6.03
CA ARG A 261 23.60 -5.06 5.32
C ARG A 261 24.75 -5.28 6.29
N ALA A 262 24.81 -4.52 7.39
CA ALA A 262 25.84 -4.67 8.42
C ALA A 262 25.76 -6.02 9.14
N TRP A 263 24.56 -6.59 9.33
CA TRP A 263 24.39 -7.97 9.80
C TRP A 263 24.85 -9.03 8.78
N GLY A 264 25.13 -8.64 7.54
CA GLY A 264 25.46 -9.57 6.45
C GLY A 264 24.23 -10.33 5.93
N LEU A 265 23.01 -9.81 6.16
CA LEU A 265 21.78 -10.40 5.68
C LEU A 265 21.36 -9.78 4.34
N GLU A 266 20.60 -10.54 3.56
CA GLU A 266 20.14 -10.14 2.23
C GLU A 266 18.73 -9.53 2.28
N ILE A 267 18.54 -8.41 1.57
CA ILE A 267 17.22 -7.79 1.34
C ILE A 267 16.54 -8.51 0.17
N VAL A 268 15.24 -8.79 0.30
CA VAL A 268 14.46 -9.49 -0.74
C VAL A 268 14.46 -8.72 -2.06
N CYS A 269 14.23 -7.40 -2.02
CA CYS A 269 14.27 -6.56 -3.21
C CYS A 269 15.70 -6.48 -3.76
N GLU A 270 15.88 -6.75 -5.06
CA GLU A 270 17.21 -6.75 -5.72
C GLU A 270 17.65 -5.38 -6.21
N ASN A 271 16.67 -4.52 -6.56
CA ASN A 271 16.97 -3.22 -7.16
C ASN A 271 16.84 -2.10 -6.13
N PRO A 272 17.93 -1.38 -5.81
CA PRO A 272 17.87 -0.26 -4.86
C PRO A 272 16.85 0.83 -5.21
N SER A 273 16.56 1.07 -6.48
CA SER A 273 15.55 2.03 -6.92
C SER A 273 14.10 1.58 -6.67
N GLU A 274 13.91 0.31 -6.36
CA GLU A 274 12.62 -0.31 -6.07
C GLU A 274 12.44 -0.64 -4.57
N TYR A 275 13.36 -0.19 -3.71
CA TYR A 275 13.24 -0.42 -2.26
C TYR A 275 12.02 0.29 -1.67
N SER A 276 11.28 -0.41 -0.84
CA SER A 276 10.17 0.15 -0.08
C SER A 276 10.66 1.09 1.04
N SER A 277 9.99 2.23 1.19
CA SER A 277 10.17 3.11 2.35
C SER A 277 9.18 2.80 3.49
N ALA A 278 8.30 1.80 3.33
CA ALA A 278 7.33 1.39 4.34
C ALA A 278 7.77 0.16 5.15
N LEU A 279 8.57 -0.73 4.54
CA LEU A 279 9.07 -1.95 5.19
C LEU A 279 10.33 -2.46 4.51
N THR A 280 11.12 -3.23 5.24
CA THR A 280 12.27 -3.99 4.72
C THR A 280 12.01 -5.48 4.93
N ALA A 281 11.98 -6.24 3.82
CA ALA A 281 11.88 -7.69 3.85
C ALA A 281 13.29 -8.31 3.78
N VAL A 282 13.60 -9.19 4.73
CA VAL A 282 14.94 -9.74 4.95
C VAL A 282 14.92 -11.25 4.74
N LEU A 283 15.79 -11.75 3.88
CA LEU A 283 15.99 -13.18 3.65
C LEU A 283 16.75 -13.80 4.81
N MET A 284 16.29 -14.95 5.27
CA MET A 284 17.03 -15.76 6.23
C MET A 284 18.17 -16.51 5.52
N PRO A 285 19.33 -16.68 6.18
CA PRO A 285 20.35 -17.59 5.70
C PRO A 285 19.81 -19.03 5.57
N GLU A 286 20.39 -19.79 4.66
CA GLU A 286 20.01 -21.17 4.43
C GLU A 286 20.05 -22.01 5.73
N GLY A 287 19.06 -22.87 5.93
CA GLY A 287 18.91 -23.69 7.13
C GLY A 287 18.27 -22.97 8.33
N HIS A 288 17.96 -21.67 8.24
CA HIS A 288 17.34 -20.91 9.34
C HIS A 288 15.90 -20.52 9.02
N ASP A 289 15.03 -20.58 10.03
CA ASP A 289 13.59 -20.37 9.95
C ASP A 289 13.21 -18.98 10.48
N ALA A 290 12.63 -18.15 9.61
CA ALA A 290 12.17 -16.81 9.96
C ALA A 290 11.05 -16.81 11.01
N ASP A 291 10.17 -17.81 11.01
CA ASP A 291 9.08 -17.87 11.99
C ASP A 291 9.62 -18.21 13.38
N ARG A 292 10.66 -19.07 13.48
CA ARG A 292 11.37 -19.33 14.74
C ARG A 292 12.03 -18.05 15.28
N LEU A 293 12.72 -17.29 14.43
CA LEU A 293 13.31 -16.00 14.82
C LEU A 293 12.24 -15.06 15.36
N ARG A 294 11.10 -14.93 14.67
CA ARG A 294 9.99 -14.08 15.08
C ARG A 294 9.37 -14.49 16.42
N SER A 295 9.20 -15.80 16.65
CA SER A 295 8.71 -16.32 17.94
C SER A 295 9.65 -15.97 19.08
N ILE A 296 10.96 -16.18 18.89
CA ILE A 296 11.98 -15.83 19.91
C ILE A 296 11.94 -14.33 20.22
N ILE A 297 11.81 -13.47 19.21
CA ILE A 297 11.73 -12.01 19.42
C ILE A 297 10.45 -11.63 20.15
N LEU A 298 9.31 -12.21 19.79
CA LEU A 298 8.03 -11.96 20.47
C LEU A 298 8.07 -12.42 21.94
N GLU A 299 8.56 -13.61 22.21
CA GLU A 299 8.61 -14.20 23.56
C GLU A 299 9.56 -13.46 24.51
N ASN A 300 10.69 -12.96 24.01
CA ASN A 300 11.70 -12.31 24.84
C ASN A 300 11.55 -10.79 24.95
N PHE A 301 10.94 -10.13 23.94
CA PHE A 301 10.93 -8.67 23.87
C PHE A 301 9.53 -8.07 23.64
N ASP A 302 8.48 -8.89 23.61
CA ASP A 302 7.10 -8.46 23.29
C ASP A 302 7.04 -7.64 21.99
N MET A 303 7.91 -7.99 21.02
CA MET A 303 8.03 -7.29 19.74
C MET A 303 7.62 -8.21 18.59
N SER A 304 6.66 -7.75 17.77
CA SER A 304 6.15 -8.51 16.63
C SER A 304 6.78 -8.02 15.33
N LEU A 305 7.34 -8.96 14.55
CA LEU A 305 7.81 -8.73 13.18
C LEU A 305 6.86 -9.36 12.15
N GLY A 306 6.85 -8.83 10.92
CA GLY A 306 6.08 -9.40 9.84
C GLY A 306 6.58 -10.78 9.40
N ALA A 307 5.66 -11.72 9.14
CA ALA A 307 5.99 -13.05 8.60
C ALA A 307 6.27 -12.99 7.10
N GLY A 308 7.05 -13.92 6.57
CA GLY A 308 7.06 -14.23 5.15
C GLY A 308 5.71 -14.77 4.70
N LEU A 309 5.28 -14.47 3.47
CA LEU A 309 3.99 -14.87 2.95
C LEU A 309 4.13 -15.79 1.72
N SER A 310 3.28 -16.81 1.61
CA SER A 310 3.22 -17.72 0.45
C SER A 310 4.60 -18.32 0.11
N LYS A 311 5.20 -18.02 -1.05
CA LYS A 311 6.51 -18.53 -1.49
C LYS A 311 7.66 -18.17 -0.53
N LEU A 312 7.48 -17.09 0.27
CA LEU A 312 8.47 -16.56 1.22
C LEU A 312 8.22 -17.00 2.66
N ALA A 313 7.18 -17.82 2.91
CA ALA A 313 6.88 -18.34 4.25
C ALA A 313 8.11 -19.05 4.84
N ARG A 314 8.42 -18.77 6.11
CA ARG A 314 9.58 -19.28 6.87
C ARG A 314 10.96 -18.83 6.35
N LYS A 315 11.03 -18.23 5.14
CA LYS A 315 12.29 -17.78 4.51
C LYS A 315 12.58 -16.30 4.75
N VAL A 316 11.56 -15.51 5.09
CA VAL A 316 11.62 -14.05 5.18
C VAL A 316 10.96 -13.58 6.47
N PHE A 317 11.58 -12.64 7.14
CA PHE A 317 10.90 -11.78 8.11
C PHE A 317 10.87 -10.33 7.59
N ARG A 318 9.93 -9.53 8.09
CA ARG A 318 9.75 -8.16 7.63
C ARG A 318 9.81 -7.18 8.80
N ILE A 319 10.59 -6.13 8.62
CA ILE A 319 10.68 -5.00 9.56
C ILE A 319 9.83 -3.88 8.99
N GLY A 320 8.71 -3.54 9.65
CA GLY A 320 7.88 -2.39 9.30
C GLY A 320 8.44 -1.12 9.94
N HIS A 321 8.48 -0.03 9.16
CA HIS A 321 8.95 1.27 9.64
C HIS A 321 8.06 2.40 9.09
N LEU A 322 6.75 2.20 9.12
CA LEU A 322 5.74 3.12 8.60
C LEU A 322 4.83 3.69 9.69
N GLY A 323 4.14 4.78 9.37
CA GLY A 323 3.18 5.44 10.25
C GLY A 323 3.84 6.42 11.23
N SER A 324 3.27 6.57 12.42
CA SER A 324 3.84 7.41 13.49
C SER A 324 5.02 6.70 14.17
N PHE A 325 6.11 6.56 13.43
CA PHE A 325 7.31 5.85 13.82
C PHE A 325 8.48 6.83 13.93
N ASN A 326 9.25 6.77 15.00
CA ASN A 326 10.35 7.69 15.26
C ASN A 326 11.70 6.97 15.39
N ASP A 327 12.79 7.74 15.49
CA ASP A 327 14.16 7.22 15.54
C ASP A 327 14.39 6.26 16.74
N LEU A 328 13.83 6.56 17.91
CA LEU A 328 14.01 5.70 19.09
C LEU A 328 13.20 4.40 18.97
N MET A 329 12.02 4.45 18.36
CA MET A 329 11.25 3.24 18.05
C MET A 329 12.01 2.37 17.05
N LEU A 330 12.65 2.97 16.04
CA LEU A 330 13.47 2.23 15.09
C LEU A 330 14.70 1.63 15.77
N ALA A 331 15.42 2.40 16.59
CA ALA A 331 16.59 1.91 17.34
C ALA A 331 16.21 0.71 18.22
N GLY A 332 15.10 0.80 18.96
CA GLY A 332 14.56 -0.29 19.78
C GLY A 332 14.19 -1.53 18.93
N THR A 333 13.54 -1.31 17.78
CA THR A 333 13.19 -2.41 16.86
C THR A 333 14.43 -3.12 16.34
N LEU A 334 15.43 -2.38 15.86
CA LEU A 334 16.67 -2.98 15.34
C LEU A 334 17.48 -3.67 16.43
N SER A 335 17.49 -3.11 17.66
CA SER A 335 18.11 -3.77 18.83
C SER A 335 17.44 -5.11 19.14
N GLY A 336 16.12 -5.16 19.13
CA GLY A 336 15.37 -6.41 19.32
C GLY A 336 15.62 -7.43 18.22
N VAL A 337 15.78 -6.99 16.97
CA VAL A 337 16.16 -7.88 15.85
C VAL A 337 17.56 -8.45 16.05
N GLU A 338 18.57 -7.60 16.34
CA GLU A 338 19.96 -8.05 16.51
C GLU A 338 20.11 -9.02 17.68
N MET A 339 19.45 -8.72 18.81
CA MET A 339 19.39 -9.65 19.96
C MET A 339 18.68 -10.96 19.59
N GLY A 340 17.58 -10.88 18.85
CA GLY A 340 16.83 -12.05 18.38
C GLY A 340 17.65 -12.94 17.45
N LEU A 341 18.39 -12.37 16.50
CA LEU A 341 19.30 -13.11 15.62
C LEU A 341 20.32 -13.91 16.43
N ARG A 342 20.90 -13.29 17.47
CA ARG A 342 21.82 -13.96 18.40
C ARG A 342 21.17 -15.10 19.16
N LEU A 343 19.98 -14.87 19.74
CA LEU A 343 19.25 -15.88 20.52
C LEU A 343 18.78 -17.06 19.65
N ALA A 344 18.41 -16.78 18.41
CA ALA A 344 18.01 -17.80 17.45
C ALA A 344 19.17 -18.58 16.84
N GLY A 345 20.43 -18.19 17.12
CA GLY A 345 21.63 -18.79 16.52
C GLY A 345 21.76 -18.53 15.02
N VAL A 346 21.17 -17.44 14.52
CA VAL A 346 21.28 -17.05 13.11
C VAL A 346 22.65 -16.44 12.85
N PRO A 347 23.42 -16.92 11.86
CA PRO A 347 24.71 -16.32 11.48
C PRO A 347 24.52 -14.86 11.07
N HIS A 348 25.20 -13.96 11.75
CA HIS A 348 25.19 -12.54 11.45
C HIS A 348 26.43 -11.84 12.03
N GLN A 349 26.77 -10.67 11.50
CA GLN A 349 27.80 -9.80 12.06
C GLN A 349 27.14 -8.84 13.07
N PRO A 350 27.70 -8.63 14.27
CA PRO A 350 27.17 -7.64 15.22
C PRO A 350 27.45 -6.21 14.75
N GLY A 351 26.66 -5.25 15.25
CA GLY A 351 26.89 -3.82 15.01
C GLY A 351 25.95 -3.17 14.00
N GLY A 352 24.94 -3.88 13.50
CA GLY A 352 23.93 -3.31 12.62
C GLY A 352 23.15 -2.16 13.25
N VAL A 353 22.84 -2.27 14.54
CA VAL A 353 22.21 -1.17 15.30
C VAL A 353 23.08 0.08 15.30
N THR A 354 24.39 -0.06 15.57
CA THR A 354 25.34 1.07 15.56
C THR A 354 25.41 1.72 14.17
N ALA A 355 25.47 0.91 13.11
CA ALA A 355 25.48 1.41 11.74
C ALA A 355 24.22 2.18 11.38
N ALA A 356 23.03 1.69 11.81
CA ALA A 356 21.76 2.40 11.61
C ALA A 356 21.72 3.74 12.37
N LEU A 357 22.17 3.76 13.64
CA LEU A 357 22.20 4.99 14.44
C LEU A 357 23.15 6.04 13.84
N GLN A 358 24.28 5.63 13.29
CA GLN A 358 25.17 6.53 12.55
C GLN A 358 24.52 7.11 11.31
N SER A 359 23.73 6.31 10.58
CA SER A 359 22.94 6.76 9.43
C SER A 359 21.82 7.74 9.80
N LEU A 360 21.27 7.65 11.01
CA LEU A 360 20.22 8.54 11.53
C LEU A 360 20.78 9.85 12.10
N ALA A 361 22.06 9.91 12.45
CA ALA A 361 22.65 11.10 13.09
C ALA A 361 22.61 12.33 12.16
N PRO A 362 22.27 13.53 12.66
CA PRO A 362 22.34 14.74 11.87
C PRO A 362 23.78 14.98 11.38
N GLY A 363 23.97 15.08 10.06
CA GLY A 363 25.28 15.34 9.45
C GLY A 363 26.04 14.11 8.94
N GLY A 364 25.45 12.93 8.93
CA GLY A 364 26.00 11.70 8.36
C GLY A 364 25.57 11.50 6.90
N GLY A 365 25.88 12.44 6.01
CA GLY A 365 25.63 12.35 4.57
C GLY A 365 26.65 13.17 3.82
#